data_b542d3cac1680303296b644c7d30aa89
#
_entry.id   b542d3cac1680303296b644c7d30aa89
#
_cell.length_a   1.000
_cell.length_b   1.000
_cell.length_c   1.000
_cell.angle_alpha   90.00
_cell.angle_beta   90.00
_cell.angle_gamma   90.00
#
_symmetry.space_group_name_H-M   'P 1'
#
loop_
_entity.id
_entity.type
_entity.pdbx_description
1 polymer ?
#
loop_
_entity_poly.entity_id
_entity_poly.type
_entity_poly.pdbx_seq_one_letter_code
_entity_poly.pdbx_strand_id
1 'polypeptide(L)'
;MSVITTAQADSSVSKKPQDLRKTGIHPDYWYPISRSKDVKKGKPVGASFAGVPIVLVRTESGALFALEDRCAHRQVPLHAGVVCGEQLQCGYHRWTYDQTGRCVTIPYLNKDKSRPNGVRSYPCREAYGLIFVFPGDASKQAAVPFPEVPSANDPRYKTRYLDRRVNCHYSFMHENLMDMNHQFLHRRLMGRIKTIFQELRTGENWIEVDYTFARTAGRQPLGEKFMIGKRPQPTEQRAKDLMTIRTEYPYQTLKFWTAGSQEPALDLWNVYIPVDREQRINHTYGLMMIKRPSIPGLIHVLWPFITWFTDSIFAEDRWIVEEEQKAFDAQGADWNQEVFPVMRA
;
A
#
# COMPACT_ATOMS: atom_id res chain seq x y z
N MET A 1 35.41 -30.73 -7.28
CA MET A 1 35.73 -29.60 -8.15
C MET A 1 34.45 -29.12 -8.80
N SER A 2 33.82 -28.13 -8.24
CA SER A 2 32.58 -27.57 -8.77
C SER A 2 32.92 -26.25 -9.44
N VAL A 3 32.63 -26.15 -10.71
CA VAL A 3 32.86 -24.99 -11.56
C VAL A 3 31.86 -23.90 -11.17
N ILE A 4 32.37 -22.81 -10.62
CA ILE A 4 31.60 -21.58 -10.42
C ILE A 4 31.59 -20.86 -11.76
N THR A 5 30.47 -20.85 -12.43
CA THR A 5 30.25 -20.05 -13.62
C THR A 5 30.02 -18.60 -13.20
N THR A 6 31.04 -17.78 -13.31
CA THR A 6 30.95 -16.31 -13.17
C THR A 6 30.22 -15.76 -14.39
N ALA A 7 28.98 -15.31 -14.21
CA ALA A 7 28.32 -14.47 -15.20
C ALA A 7 29.09 -13.14 -15.31
N GLN A 8 29.60 -12.86 -16.50
CA GLN A 8 30.22 -11.58 -16.84
C GLN A 8 29.20 -10.45 -16.71
N ALA A 9 29.53 -9.48 -15.88
CA ALA A 9 28.79 -8.24 -15.78
C ALA A 9 28.98 -7.44 -17.08
N ASP A 10 27.92 -7.23 -17.79
CA ASP A 10 27.86 -6.35 -18.97
C ASP A 10 28.05 -4.91 -18.52
N SER A 11 29.13 -4.28 -19.02
CA SER A 11 29.51 -2.90 -18.73
C SER A 11 28.74 -1.95 -19.67
N SER A 12 27.45 -1.78 -19.42
CA SER A 12 26.66 -0.76 -20.12
C SER A 12 26.29 0.39 -19.17
N VAL A 13 26.93 1.54 -19.46
CA VAL A 13 26.51 2.91 -19.09
C VAL A 13 25.93 3.06 -17.68
N SER A 14 26.75 3.48 -16.73
CA SER A 14 26.27 3.90 -15.41
C SER A 14 25.45 5.18 -15.57
N LYS A 15 24.13 5.05 -15.76
CA LYS A 15 23.20 6.14 -15.47
C LYS A 15 23.44 6.48 -13.98
N LYS A 16 23.71 7.78 -13.69
CA LYS A 16 23.72 8.23 -12.29
C LYS A 16 22.47 7.71 -11.60
N PRO A 17 22.59 7.12 -10.40
CA PRO A 17 21.40 6.66 -9.68
C PRO A 17 20.39 7.80 -9.64
N GLN A 18 19.17 7.53 -10.09
CA GLN A 18 18.10 8.52 -10.00
C GLN A 18 17.75 8.68 -8.53
N ASP A 19 17.73 9.93 -8.04
CA ASP A 19 17.30 10.22 -6.68
C ASP A 19 15.81 9.87 -6.56
N LEU A 20 15.51 8.71 -5.98
CA LEU A 20 14.16 8.19 -5.85
C LEU A 20 13.25 9.11 -5.02
N ARG A 21 13.83 9.94 -4.14
CA ARG A 21 13.10 10.90 -3.31
C ARG A 21 12.56 12.09 -4.11
N LYS A 22 13.05 12.24 -5.35
CA LYS A 22 12.57 13.25 -6.33
C LYS A 22 11.63 12.65 -7.38
N THR A 23 11.37 11.35 -7.32
CA THR A 23 10.48 10.67 -8.26
C THR A 23 9.05 10.79 -7.78
N GLY A 24 8.21 11.52 -8.52
CA GLY A 24 6.80 11.63 -8.24
C GLY A 24 6.05 10.31 -8.48
N ILE A 25 5.02 10.05 -7.68
CA ILE A 25 4.15 8.90 -7.89
C ILE A 25 3.46 8.98 -9.25
N HIS A 26 3.45 7.89 -10.02
CA HIS A 26 2.81 7.86 -11.32
C HIS A 26 1.30 7.76 -11.17
N PRO A 27 0.49 8.67 -11.73
CA PRO A 27 -0.95 8.70 -11.47
C PRO A 27 -1.76 7.67 -12.27
N ASP A 28 -1.22 7.10 -13.35
CA ASP A 28 -1.93 6.17 -14.23
C ASP A 28 -1.92 4.73 -13.68
N TYR A 29 -2.36 4.57 -12.41
CA TYR A 29 -2.59 3.29 -11.74
C TYR A 29 -3.81 3.39 -10.82
N TRP A 30 -4.28 2.23 -10.32
CA TRP A 30 -5.36 2.17 -9.35
C TRP A 30 -4.82 2.31 -7.93
N TYR A 31 -5.29 3.32 -7.21
CA TYR A 31 -4.86 3.60 -5.84
C TYR A 31 -6.02 3.56 -4.85
N PRO A 32 -5.95 2.79 -3.76
CA PRO A 32 -6.93 2.89 -2.69
C PRO A 32 -6.71 4.21 -1.94
N ILE A 33 -7.75 5.01 -1.79
CA ILE A 33 -7.66 6.30 -1.09
C ILE A 33 -8.56 6.39 0.13
N SER A 34 -9.34 5.35 0.40
CA SER A 34 -10.16 5.24 1.61
C SER A 34 -10.54 3.78 1.87
N ARG A 35 -10.93 3.51 3.11
CA ARG A 35 -11.62 2.27 3.46
C ARG A 35 -13.10 2.38 3.10
N SER A 36 -13.67 1.30 2.56
CA SER A 36 -15.09 1.25 2.21
C SER A 36 -16.02 1.61 3.36
N LYS A 37 -15.68 1.18 4.58
CA LYS A 37 -16.47 1.42 5.79
C LYS A 37 -16.56 2.89 6.19
N ASP A 38 -15.61 3.73 5.74
CA ASP A 38 -15.51 5.14 6.12
C ASP A 38 -16.33 6.03 5.18
N VAL A 39 -16.66 5.55 3.97
CA VAL A 39 -17.52 6.26 3.00
C VAL A 39 -18.94 5.75 3.11
N LYS A 40 -19.70 6.37 4.00
CA LYS A 40 -21.09 6.02 4.29
C LYS A 40 -22.06 6.68 3.31
N LYS A 41 -23.24 6.07 3.12
CA LYS A 41 -24.33 6.65 2.34
C LYS A 41 -24.70 8.04 2.83
N GLY A 42 -24.93 8.95 1.93
CA GLY A 42 -25.39 10.31 2.23
C GLY A 42 -24.32 11.25 2.80
N LYS A 43 -23.07 10.76 3.05
CA LYS A 43 -21.98 11.57 3.61
C LYS A 43 -20.77 11.57 2.70
N PRO A 44 -20.41 12.70 2.07
CA PRO A 44 -19.20 12.80 1.27
C PRO A 44 -17.95 12.78 2.17
N VAL A 45 -16.86 12.23 1.65
CA VAL A 45 -15.57 12.09 2.37
C VAL A 45 -14.45 12.64 1.53
N GLY A 46 -13.67 13.57 2.08
CA GLY A 46 -12.45 14.10 1.43
C GLY A 46 -11.28 13.14 1.57
N ALA A 47 -10.51 13.01 0.50
CA ALA A 47 -9.26 12.28 0.42
C ALA A 47 -8.24 13.09 -0.38
N SER A 48 -6.99 12.62 -0.47
CA SER A 48 -5.95 13.28 -1.25
C SER A 48 -5.06 12.24 -1.94
N PHE A 49 -4.65 12.54 -3.16
CA PHE A 49 -3.63 11.81 -3.91
C PHE A 49 -2.56 12.80 -4.37
N ALA A 50 -1.35 12.71 -3.82
CA ALA A 50 -0.23 13.61 -4.13
C ALA A 50 -0.62 15.10 -4.11
N GLY A 51 -1.40 15.50 -3.10
CA GLY A 51 -1.89 16.87 -2.94
C GLY A 51 -3.07 17.25 -3.86
N VAL A 52 -3.58 16.33 -4.67
CA VAL A 52 -4.81 16.51 -5.44
C VAL A 52 -6.01 16.14 -4.56
N PRO A 53 -6.88 17.09 -4.21
CA PRO A 53 -8.03 16.79 -3.36
C PRO A 53 -9.10 16.03 -4.13
N ILE A 54 -9.62 14.96 -3.54
CA ILE A 54 -10.64 14.07 -4.13
C ILE A 54 -11.75 13.90 -3.11
N VAL A 55 -13.01 14.03 -3.54
CA VAL A 55 -14.18 13.69 -2.73
C VAL A 55 -14.74 12.35 -3.17
N LEU A 56 -14.97 11.47 -2.21
CA LEU A 56 -15.65 10.20 -2.37
C LEU A 56 -17.11 10.33 -1.94
N VAL A 57 -18.01 9.85 -2.76
CA VAL A 57 -19.44 9.93 -2.54
C VAL A 57 -20.07 8.56 -2.67
N ARG A 58 -20.78 8.14 -1.64
CA ARG A 58 -21.71 7.01 -1.72
C ARG A 58 -23.12 7.54 -1.67
N THR A 59 -23.86 7.35 -2.74
CA THR A 59 -25.21 7.84 -2.92
C THR A 59 -26.20 7.10 -2.01
N GLU A 60 -27.44 7.54 -1.98
CA GLU A 60 -28.50 6.88 -1.22
C GLU A 60 -28.82 5.48 -1.77
N SER A 61 -28.74 5.27 -3.09
CA SER A 61 -28.86 3.94 -3.72
C SER A 61 -27.69 3.02 -3.38
N GLY A 62 -26.52 3.58 -3.00
CA GLY A 62 -25.28 2.87 -2.72
C GLY A 62 -24.25 2.95 -3.85
N ALA A 63 -24.56 3.62 -4.96
CA ALA A 63 -23.61 3.88 -6.02
C ALA A 63 -22.42 4.71 -5.48
N LEU A 64 -21.22 4.42 -5.99
CA LEU A 64 -19.98 5.07 -5.57
C LEU A 64 -19.41 5.88 -6.73
N PHE A 65 -18.99 7.11 -6.46
CA PHE A 65 -18.25 7.93 -7.41
C PHE A 65 -17.23 8.84 -6.72
N ALA A 66 -16.27 9.33 -7.50
CA ALA A 66 -15.19 10.21 -7.04
C ALA A 66 -15.08 11.44 -7.94
N LEU A 67 -15.00 12.61 -7.33
CA LEU A 67 -14.83 13.89 -8.02
C LEU A 67 -13.64 14.65 -7.45
N GLU A 68 -13.16 15.65 -8.20
CA GLU A 68 -12.28 16.68 -7.65
C GLU A 68 -12.98 17.38 -6.48
N ASP A 69 -12.33 17.46 -5.34
CA ASP A 69 -12.91 18.01 -4.11
C ASP A 69 -12.83 19.55 -4.10
N ARG A 70 -13.44 20.16 -5.11
CA ARG A 70 -13.41 21.59 -5.33
C ARG A 70 -14.66 22.03 -6.10
N CYS A 71 -15.47 22.88 -5.51
CA CYS A 71 -16.63 23.47 -6.20
C CYS A 71 -16.16 24.41 -7.34
N ALA A 72 -16.67 24.22 -8.55
CA ALA A 72 -16.33 25.06 -9.71
C ALA A 72 -16.66 26.53 -9.53
N HIS A 73 -17.53 26.88 -8.58
CA HIS A 73 -17.92 28.27 -8.31
C HIS A 73 -16.82 29.03 -7.54
N ARG A 74 -16.54 28.64 -6.32
CA ARG A 74 -15.60 29.34 -5.40
C ARG A 74 -14.65 28.40 -4.67
N GLN A 75 -14.35 27.27 -5.24
CA GLN A 75 -13.33 26.31 -4.79
C GLN A 75 -13.53 25.74 -3.37
N VAL A 76 -14.69 25.94 -2.77
CA VAL A 76 -15.04 25.31 -1.48
C VAL A 76 -14.98 23.79 -1.65
N PRO A 77 -14.37 23.06 -0.71
CA PRO A 77 -14.34 21.61 -0.77
C PRO A 77 -15.74 20.99 -0.86
N LEU A 78 -15.94 20.10 -1.80
CA LEU A 78 -17.24 19.45 -2.01
C LEU A 78 -17.56 18.43 -0.91
N HIS A 79 -16.55 17.88 -0.22
CA HIS A 79 -16.78 17.02 0.94
C HIS A 79 -17.44 17.75 2.12
N ALA A 80 -17.39 19.10 2.16
CA ALA A 80 -18.13 19.91 3.12
C ALA A 80 -19.61 20.14 2.71
N GLY A 81 -20.04 19.50 1.62
CA GLY A 81 -21.40 19.56 1.10
C GLY A 81 -22.27 18.42 1.62
N VAL A 82 -23.33 18.11 0.85
CA VAL A 82 -24.28 17.04 1.17
C VAL A 82 -24.58 16.21 -0.05
N VAL A 83 -24.90 14.94 0.17
CA VAL A 83 -25.43 14.06 -0.87
C VAL A 83 -26.94 14.26 -0.95
N CYS A 84 -27.46 14.47 -2.16
CA CYS A 84 -28.87 14.62 -2.44
C CYS A 84 -29.28 13.58 -3.48
N GLY A 85 -29.87 12.47 -3.05
CA GLY A 85 -30.15 11.33 -3.92
C GLY A 85 -28.87 10.77 -4.54
N GLU A 86 -28.74 10.90 -5.86
CA GLU A 86 -27.61 10.42 -6.65
C GLU A 86 -26.56 11.51 -6.97
N GLN A 87 -26.65 12.67 -6.32
CA GLN A 87 -25.87 13.86 -6.64
C GLN A 87 -25.15 14.43 -5.41
N LEU A 88 -24.10 15.21 -5.65
CA LEU A 88 -23.35 15.92 -4.62
C LEU A 88 -23.66 17.42 -4.72
N GLN A 89 -24.13 18.01 -3.63
CA GLN A 89 -24.44 19.42 -3.55
C GLN A 89 -23.43 20.16 -2.68
N CYS A 90 -22.86 21.24 -3.24
CA CYS A 90 -21.95 22.11 -2.52
C CYS A 90 -22.63 22.78 -1.32
N GLY A 91 -21.97 22.78 -0.17
CA GLY A 91 -22.49 23.34 1.07
C GLY A 91 -22.66 24.86 1.07
N TYR A 92 -22.03 25.59 0.12
CA TYR A 92 -22.05 27.06 0.10
C TYR A 92 -23.24 27.61 -0.70
N HIS A 93 -23.23 27.46 -2.03
CA HIS A 93 -24.27 28.06 -2.91
C HIS A 93 -25.14 27.00 -3.58
N ARG A 94 -25.15 25.76 -3.07
CA ARG A 94 -26.00 24.65 -3.53
C ARG A 94 -25.82 24.26 -5.00
N TRP A 95 -24.64 24.56 -5.60
CA TRP A 95 -24.32 24.01 -6.90
C TRP A 95 -24.25 22.49 -6.79
N THR A 96 -24.93 21.79 -7.69
CA THR A 96 -25.11 20.33 -7.61
C THR A 96 -24.42 19.65 -8.77
N TYR A 97 -23.70 18.59 -8.48
CA TYR A 97 -22.88 17.84 -9.42
C TYR A 97 -23.37 16.41 -9.52
N ASP A 98 -23.41 15.86 -10.75
CA ASP A 98 -23.65 14.44 -10.97
C ASP A 98 -22.36 13.62 -10.83
N GLN A 99 -22.45 12.30 -10.96
CA GLN A 99 -21.33 11.38 -10.87
C GLN A 99 -20.24 11.59 -11.94
N THR A 100 -20.54 12.29 -13.04
CA THR A 100 -19.59 12.64 -14.10
C THR A 100 -18.87 13.96 -13.82
N GLY A 101 -19.22 14.61 -12.72
CA GLY A 101 -18.69 15.93 -12.34
C GLY A 101 -19.34 17.10 -13.04
N ARG A 102 -20.39 16.90 -13.86
CA ARG A 102 -21.13 17.99 -14.50
C ARG A 102 -21.95 18.76 -13.47
N CYS A 103 -21.92 20.08 -13.55
CA CYS A 103 -22.82 20.92 -12.76
C CYS A 103 -24.24 20.85 -13.34
N VAL A 104 -25.12 20.12 -12.67
CA VAL A 104 -26.50 19.86 -13.15
C VAL A 104 -27.53 20.84 -12.62
N THR A 105 -27.27 21.49 -11.47
CA THR A 105 -28.18 22.46 -10.89
C THR A 105 -27.42 23.62 -10.30
N ILE A 106 -27.84 24.84 -10.63
CA ILE A 106 -27.44 26.11 -10.01
C ILE A 106 -28.73 26.81 -9.58
N PRO A 107 -28.91 27.06 -8.27
CA PRO A 107 -30.09 27.77 -7.78
C PRO A 107 -30.24 29.14 -8.46
N TYR A 108 -31.46 29.49 -8.79
CA TYR A 108 -31.84 30.77 -9.41
C TYR A 108 -31.32 31.01 -10.83
N LEU A 109 -30.54 30.10 -11.40
CA LEU A 109 -30.12 30.18 -12.81
C LEU A 109 -31.23 29.68 -13.72
N ASN A 110 -31.64 30.50 -14.72
CA ASN A 110 -32.60 30.10 -15.72
C ASN A 110 -32.11 28.89 -16.52
N LYS A 111 -33.01 28.02 -16.96
CA LYS A 111 -32.69 26.77 -17.65
C LYS A 111 -32.02 26.98 -19.01
N ASP A 112 -32.27 28.09 -19.64
CA ASP A 112 -31.74 28.52 -20.94
C ASP A 112 -30.30 29.12 -20.87
N LYS A 113 -29.80 29.38 -19.66
CA LYS A 113 -28.41 29.84 -19.48
C LYS A 113 -27.44 28.67 -19.46
N SER A 114 -26.28 28.88 -20.12
CA SER A 114 -25.19 27.90 -20.09
C SER A 114 -24.66 27.74 -18.66
N ARG A 115 -24.35 26.50 -18.29
CA ARG A 115 -23.71 26.18 -17.04
C ARG A 115 -22.19 26.13 -17.22
N PRO A 116 -21.40 26.52 -16.22
CA PRO A 116 -19.95 26.41 -16.30
C PRO A 116 -19.54 24.92 -16.39
N ASN A 117 -18.34 24.69 -16.87
CA ASN A 117 -17.73 23.39 -16.77
C ASN A 117 -17.79 22.88 -15.32
N GLY A 118 -18.03 21.59 -15.15
CA GLY A 118 -18.10 20.97 -13.83
C GLY A 118 -16.72 20.85 -13.17
N VAL A 119 -16.54 19.75 -12.49
CA VAL A 119 -15.28 19.35 -11.85
C VAL A 119 -14.84 18.02 -12.46
N ARG A 120 -13.57 17.69 -12.30
CA ARG A 120 -13.04 16.41 -12.78
C ARG A 120 -13.70 15.24 -12.04
N SER A 121 -14.07 14.20 -12.78
CA SER A 121 -14.44 12.91 -12.22
C SER A 121 -13.25 11.94 -12.34
N TYR A 122 -13.18 11.00 -11.41
CA TYR A 122 -12.16 9.96 -11.39
C TYR A 122 -12.82 8.59 -11.49
N PRO A 123 -12.33 7.68 -12.35
CA PRO A 123 -12.74 6.29 -12.30
C PRO A 123 -12.58 5.76 -10.87
N CYS A 124 -13.62 5.11 -10.37
CA CYS A 124 -13.70 4.68 -8.98
C CYS A 124 -14.21 3.24 -8.90
N ARG A 125 -13.60 2.42 -8.05
CA ARG A 125 -13.97 1.02 -7.86
C ARG A 125 -13.83 0.62 -6.40
N GLU A 126 -14.80 -0.14 -5.89
CA GLU A 126 -14.74 -0.74 -4.56
C GLU A 126 -14.34 -2.21 -4.66
N ALA A 127 -13.28 -2.58 -3.95
CA ALA A 127 -12.81 -3.96 -3.85
C ALA A 127 -12.04 -4.18 -2.55
N TYR A 128 -12.04 -5.40 -2.03
CA TYR A 128 -11.25 -5.80 -0.85
C TYR A 128 -11.50 -4.93 0.39
N GLY A 129 -12.67 -4.29 0.52
CA GLY A 129 -12.99 -3.35 1.60
C GLY A 129 -12.26 -2.00 1.51
N LEU A 130 -11.72 -1.68 0.35
CA LEU A 130 -11.07 -0.42 0.00
C LEU A 130 -11.78 0.24 -1.17
N ILE A 131 -11.68 1.57 -1.27
CA ILE A 131 -12.14 2.37 -2.40
C ILE A 131 -10.93 2.84 -3.18
N PHE A 132 -10.83 2.37 -4.42
CA PHE A 132 -9.79 2.71 -5.37
C PHE A 132 -10.25 3.82 -6.30
N VAL A 133 -9.32 4.69 -6.66
CA VAL A 133 -9.48 5.66 -7.75
C VAL A 133 -8.35 5.49 -8.75
N PHE A 134 -8.58 5.96 -9.98
CA PHE A 134 -7.56 6.11 -11.01
C PHE A 134 -7.29 7.61 -11.19
N PRO A 135 -6.24 8.18 -10.56
CA PRO A 135 -6.03 9.63 -10.54
C PRO A 135 -5.53 10.20 -11.86
N GLY A 136 -4.95 9.35 -12.71
CA GLY A 136 -4.34 9.72 -13.97
C GLY A 136 -5.33 10.01 -15.09
N ASP A 137 -4.90 9.76 -16.31
CA ASP A 137 -5.74 9.94 -17.52
C ASP A 137 -6.79 8.81 -17.58
N ALA A 138 -8.07 9.18 -17.44
CA ALA A 138 -9.17 8.23 -17.45
C ALA A 138 -9.24 7.37 -18.73
N SER A 139 -8.74 7.87 -19.88
CA SER A 139 -8.69 7.11 -21.13
C SER A 139 -7.76 5.89 -21.08
N LYS A 140 -6.75 5.93 -20.21
CA LYS A 140 -5.78 4.84 -20.00
C LYS A 140 -6.26 3.76 -19.04
N GLN A 141 -7.32 4.04 -18.30
CA GLN A 141 -7.80 3.18 -17.21
C GLN A 141 -8.10 1.74 -17.67
N ALA A 142 -8.65 1.58 -18.87
CA ALA A 142 -8.99 0.26 -19.42
C ALA A 142 -7.76 -0.59 -19.78
N ALA A 143 -6.60 0.03 -20.02
CA ALA A 143 -5.34 -0.66 -20.35
C ALA A 143 -4.53 -1.03 -19.09
N VAL A 144 -4.86 -0.47 -17.93
CA VAL A 144 -4.14 -0.73 -16.68
C VAL A 144 -4.89 -1.77 -15.84
N PRO A 145 -4.30 -2.94 -15.57
CA PRO A 145 -4.97 -3.98 -14.81
C PRO A 145 -5.31 -3.50 -13.40
N PHE A 146 -6.46 -3.91 -12.92
CA PHE A 146 -6.82 -3.69 -11.52
C PHE A 146 -6.05 -4.68 -10.64
N PRO A 147 -5.52 -4.27 -9.47
CA PRO A 147 -4.75 -5.17 -8.63
C PRO A 147 -5.55 -6.39 -8.18
N GLU A 148 -4.95 -7.56 -8.29
CA GLU A 148 -5.52 -8.81 -7.83
C GLU A 148 -4.94 -9.21 -6.47
N VAL A 149 -5.82 -9.43 -5.50
CA VAL A 149 -5.46 -9.87 -4.15
C VAL A 149 -6.30 -11.10 -3.78
N PRO A 150 -5.97 -12.28 -4.34
CA PRO A 150 -6.81 -13.48 -4.21
C PRO A 150 -7.08 -13.87 -2.75
N SER A 151 -6.05 -13.80 -1.90
CA SER A 151 -6.16 -14.15 -0.49
C SER A 151 -7.13 -13.26 0.31
N ALA A 152 -7.43 -12.04 -0.19
CA ALA A 152 -8.36 -11.13 0.49
C ALA A 152 -9.82 -11.62 0.45
N ASN A 153 -10.17 -12.39 -0.58
CA ASN A 153 -11.51 -12.96 -0.76
C ASN A 153 -11.57 -14.45 -0.37
N ASP A 154 -10.46 -15.05 0.04
CA ASP A 154 -10.39 -16.46 0.39
C ASP A 154 -10.83 -16.67 1.86
N PRO A 155 -11.89 -17.46 2.14
CA PRO A 155 -12.38 -17.70 3.49
C PRO A 155 -11.36 -18.40 4.41
N ARG A 156 -10.32 -19.03 3.85
CA ARG A 156 -9.23 -19.66 4.61
C ARG A 156 -8.34 -18.63 5.31
N TYR A 157 -8.44 -17.35 4.93
CA TYR A 157 -7.70 -16.26 5.54
C TYR A 157 -8.61 -15.34 6.37
N LYS A 158 -8.01 -14.64 7.30
CA LYS A 158 -8.61 -13.50 7.99
C LYS A 158 -7.79 -12.27 7.66
N THR A 159 -8.45 -11.27 7.09
CA THR A 159 -7.80 -10.04 6.66
C THR A 159 -7.73 -9.03 7.80
N ARG A 160 -6.54 -8.49 8.01
CA ARG A 160 -6.28 -7.29 8.78
C ARG A 160 -5.99 -6.15 7.83
N TYR A 161 -6.68 -5.04 8.02
CA TYR A 161 -6.44 -3.83 7.25
C TYR A 161 -5.35 -3.00 7.92
N LEU A 162 -4.37 -2.59 7.16
CA LEU A 162 -3.40 -1.58 7.53
C LEU A 162 -3.85 -0.26 6.89
N ASP A 163 -3.88 0.78 7.71
CA ASP A 163 -4.35 2.12 7.33
C ASP A 163 -3.54 3.09 8.19
N ARG A 164 -2.40 3.56 7.64
CA ARG A 164 -1.36 4.23 8.41
C ARG A 164 -0.81 5.43 7.65
N ARG A 165 -0.71 6.56 8.34
CA ARG A 165 0.03 7.72 7.86
C ARG A 165 1.48 7.63 8.33
N VAL A 166 2.41 7.82 7.40
CA VAL A 166 3.87 7.81 7.63
C VAL A 166 4.47 9.08 7.04
N ASN A 167 5.31 9.77 7.82
CA ASN A 167 5.90 11.05 7.42
C ASN A 167 7.23 10.83 6.69
N CYS A 168 7.16 10.20 5.53
CA CYS A 168 8.28 10.01 4.63
C CYS A 168 7.82 9.92 3.17
N HIS A 169 8.77 10.06 2.26
CA HIS A 169 8.54 9.77 0.85
C HIS A 169 8.19 8.28 0.67
N TYR A 170 7.27 7.98 -0.24
CA TYR A 170 6.76 6.61 -0.43
C TYR A 170 7.84 5.59 -0.81
N SER A 171 8.93 6.03 -1.46
CA SER A 171 10.03 5.15 -1.85
C SER A 171 10.76 4.52 -0.67
N PHE A 172 10.89 5.23 0.46
CA PHE A 172 11.48 4.66 1.69
C PHE A 172 10.71 3.43 2.18
N MET A 173 9.39 3.43 2.01
CA MET A 173 8.55 2.29 2.39
C MET A 173 8.79 1.08 1.48
N HIS A 174 8.99 1.32 0.16
CA HIS A 174 9.33 0.25 -0.78
C HIS A 174 10.69 -0.36 -0.48
N GLU A 175 11.69 0.48 -0.25
CA GLU A 175 13.05 0.05 0.08
C GLU A 175 13.09 -0.69 1.42
N ASN A 176 12.45 -0.16 2.46
CA ASN A 176 12.41 -0.78 3.77
C ASN A 176 11.89 -2.22 3.70
N LEU A 177 10.79 -2.47 3.00
CA LEU A 177 10.25 -3.83 2.90
C LEU A 177 11.13 -4.77 2.06
N MET A 178 11.84 -4.26 1.03
CA MET A 178 12.72 -5.08 0.20
C MET A 178 14.01 -5.47 0.93
N ASP A 179 14.56 -4.60 1.77
CA ASP A 179 15.79 -4.85 2.54
C ASP A 179 15.53 -5.60 3.85
N MET A 180 15.50 -6.93 3.78
CA MET A 180 15.29 -7.76 4.97
C MET A 180 16.45 -7.70 6.00
N ASN A 181 17.53 -6.95 5.75
CA ASN A 181 18.57 -6.77 6.76
C ASN A 181 18.11 -5.86 7.90
N HIS A 182 17.07 -5.04 7.69
CA HIS A 182 16.48 -4.22 8.75
C HIS A 182 15.85 -5.05 9.88
N GLN A 183 15.72 -6.37 9.75
CA GLN A 183 15.26 -7.27 10.83
C GLN A 183 15.96 -7.06 12.17
N PHE A 184 17.16 -6.47 12.16
CA PHE A 184 17.83 -6.08 13.40
C PHE A 184 17.02 -5.09 14.24
N LEU A 185 16.17 -4.31 13.61
CA LEU A 185 15.24 -3.39 14.26
C LEU A 185 14.23 -4.17 15.12
N HIS A 186 13.76 -5.31 14.61
CA HIS A 186 12.70 -6.11 15.23
C HIS A 186 13.20 -7.13 16.28
N ARG A 187 14.45 -7.02 16.72
CA ARG A 187 15.07 -8.01 17.65
C ARG A 187 14.28 -8.24 18.94
N ARG A 188 13.62 -7.21 19.46
CA ARG A 188 12.84 -7.31 20.70
C ARG A 188 11.57 -8.15 20.49
N LEU A 189 10.98 -8.09 19.32
CA LEU A 189 9.74 -8.78 18.97
C LEU A 189 9.99 -10.16 18.36
N MET A 190 10.96 -10.27 17.46
CA MET A 190 11.22 -11.49 16.68
C MET A 190 12.43 -12.30 17.17
N GLY A 191 13.23 -11.75 18.10
CA GLY A 191 14.46 -12.37 18.57
C GLY A 191 15.61 -12.26 17.56
N ARG A 192 16.68 -13.06 17.77
CA ARG A 192 17.87 -13.01 16.91
C ARG A 192 17.69 -13.94 15.72
N ILE A 193 17.28 -13.39 14.60
CA ILE A 193 17.12 -14.07 13.31
C ILE A 193 18.20 -13.56 12.37
N LYS A 194 18.74 -14.42 11.53
CA LYS A 194 19.58 -14.07 10.39
C LYS A 194 18.81 -14.34 9.13
N THR A 195 18.65 -13.32 8.32
CA THR A 195 18.10 -13.43 6.97
C THR A 195 19.13 -14.05 6.05
N ILE A 196 18.72 -14.95 5.19
CA ILE A 196 19.57 -15.62 4.22
C ILE A 196 18.93 -15.39 2.85
N PHE A 197 19.59 -14.58 2.04
CA PHE A 197 19.23 -14.36 0.65
C PHE A 197 19.24 -15.69 -0.12
N GLN A 198 18.26 -15.94 -0.94
CA GLN A 198 18.15 -17.12 -1.78
C GLN A 198 18.25 -16.77 -3.25
N GLU A 199 17.35 -15.94 -3.74
CA GLU A 199 17.25 -15.65 -5.16
C GLU A 199 16.69 -14.23 -5.37
N LEU A 200 17.13 -13.59 -6.44
CA LEU A 200 16.59 -12.33 -6.95
C LEU A 200 16.12 -12.56 -8.38
N ARG A 201 14.88 -12.21 -8.65
CA ARG A 201 14.25 -12.26 -9.97
C ARG A 201 13.77 -10.88 -10.35
N THR A 202 13.96 -10.51 -11.60
CA THR A 202 13.51 -9.21 -12.13
C THR A 202 12.75 -9.41 -13.43
N GLY A 203 11.78 -8.54 -13.69
CA GLY A 203 11.07 -8.43 -14.95
C GLY A 203 11.07 -6.98 -15.43
N GLU A 204 10.27 -6.67 -16.44
CA GLU A 204 10.22 -5.33 -17.02
C GLU A 204 9.79 -4.25 -16.02
N ASN A 205 8.81 -4.57 -15.15
CA ASN A 205 8.20 -3.65 -14.19
C ASN A 205 8.07 -4.22 -12.78
N TRP A 206 8.80 -5.29 -12.48
CA TRP A 206 8.78 -5.91 -11.16
C TRP A 206 10.14 -6.46 -10.74
N ILE A 207 10.31 -6.53 -9.43
CA ILE A 207 11.45 -7.15 -8.75
C ILE A 207 10.92 -8.05 -7.64
N GLU A 208 11.51 -9.24 -7.50
CA GLU A 208 11.11 -10.23 -6.52
C GLU A 208 12.32 -10.88 -5.88
N VAL A 209 12.30 -11.02 -4.57
CA VAL A 209 13.38 -11.61 -3.79
C VAL A 209 12.87 -12.65 -2.83
N ASP A 210 13.60 -13.75 -2.74
CA ASP A 210 13.37 -14.84 -1.79
C ASP A 210 14.38 -14.83 -0.66
N TYR A 211 13.85 -14.99 0.56
CA TYR A 211 14.63 -15.11 1.78
C TYR A 211 14.23 -16.34 2.58
N THR A 212 15.21 -16.96 3.24
CA THR A 212 14.98 -17.91 4.33
C THR A 212 15.59 -17.36 5.61
N PHE A 213 15.25 -17.98 6.74
CA PHE A 213 15.66 -17.48 8.05
C PHE A 213 16.36 -18.56 8.87
N ALA A 214 17.45 -18.19 9.54
CA ALA A 214 18.10 -18.99 10.54
C ALA A 214 18.08 -18.26 11.88
N ARG A 215 17.72 -18.97 12.94
CA ARG A 215 17.82 -18.43 14.29
C ARG A 215 19.26 -18.58 14.79
N THR A 216 19.88 -17.46 15.15
CA THR A 216 21.29 -17.44 15.55
C THR A 216 21.49 -17.61 17.04
N ALA A 217 20.50 -17.28 17.88
CA ALA A 217 20.54 -17.49 19.32
C ALA A 217 19.16 -17.34 19.98
N GLY A 218 19.00 -17.94 21.14
CA GLY A 218 17.83 -17.79 22.02
C GLY A 218 16.64 -18.70 21.67
N ARG A 219 15.59 -18.60 22.46
CA ARG A 219 14.33 -19.31 22.26
C ARG A 219 13.44 -18.54 21.30
N GLN A 220 12.59 -19.26 20.55
CA GLN A 220 11.58 -18.64 19.70
C GLN A 220 10.66 -17.77 20.56
N PRO A 221 10.53 -16.44 20.25
CA PRO A 221 9.63 -15.57 20.99
C PRO A 221 8.19 -16.07 20.94
N LEU A 222 7.43 -15.80 22.00
CA LEU A 222 6.03 -16.21 22.07
C LEU A 222 5.21 -15.65 20.92
N GLY A 223 5.46 -14.39 20.52
CA GLY A 223 4.79 -13.74 19.41
C GLY A 223 4.97 -14.47 18.10
N GLU A 224 6.19 -14.81 17.75
CA GLU A 224 6.50 -15.59 16.55
C GLU A 224 5.87 -16.98 16.62
N LYS A 225 5.95 -17.64 17.78
CA LYS A 225 5.38 -18.97 17.99
C LYS A 225 3.86 -19.00 17.80
N PHE A 226 3.17 -17.92 18.18
CA PHE A 226 1.73 -17.77 17.95
C PHE A 226 1.39 -17.47 16.48
N MET A 227 2.21 -16.69 15.79
CA MET A 227 1.98 -16.31 14.39
C MET A 227 2.22 -17.47 13.41
N ILE A 228 3.29 -18.22 13.60
CA ILE A 228 3.79 -19.19 12.63
C ILE A 228 4.08 -20.59 13.23
N GLY A 229 3.65 -20.81 14.45
CA GLY A 229 3.78 -22.10 15.14
C GLY A 229 5.18 -22.36 15.74
N LYS A 230 5.30 -23.48 16.47
CA LYS A 230 6.58 -23.91 17.05
C LYS A 230 7.49 -24.43 15.93
N ARG A 231 8.68 -23.86 15.83
CA ARG A 231 9.68 -24.27 14.85
C ARG A 231 10.72 -25.19 15.49
N PRO A 232 10.97 -26.34 14.90
CA PRO A 232 12.17 -27.11 15.21
C PRO A 232 13.40 -26.35 14.72
N GLN A 233 14.55 -26.58 15.34
CA GLN A 233 15.82 -26.07 14.85
C GLN A 233 16.02 -26.52 13.37
N PRO A 234 16.39 -25.62 12.46
CA PRO A 234 16.63 -25.99 11.07
C PRO A 234 17.83 -26.93 11.00
N THR A 235 17.63 -28.08 10.41
CA THR A 235 18.71 -28.96 9.96
C THR A 235 18.84 -28.80 8.44
N GLU A 236 20.02 -29.07 7.87
CA GLU A 236 20.25 -28.94 6.41
C GLU A 236 19.31 -29.77 5.56
N GLN A 237 18.71 -30.82 6.12
CA GLN A 237 17.80 -31.75 5.45
C GLN A 237 16.31 -31.39 5.53
N ARG A 238 15.93 -30.36 6.27
CA ARG A 238 14.53 -29.95 6.42
C ARG A 238 14.20 -28.78 5.50
N ALA A 239 13.00 -28.82 4.93
CA ALA A 239 12.42 -27.67 4.25
C ALA A 239 12.47 -26.43 5.17
N LYS A 240 12.92 -25.31 4.64
CA LYS A 240 13.03 -24.04 5.34
C LYS A 240 11.79 -23.19 5.09
N ASP A 241 11.47 -22.33 6.05
CA ASP A 241 10.46 -21.30 5.79
C ASP A 241 10.97 -20.36 4.73
N LEU A 242 10.07 -19.95 3.86
CA LEU A 242 10.35 -19.06 2.74
C LEU A 242 9.56 -17.74 2.90
N MET A 243 10.22 -16.64 2.62
CA MET A 243 9.59 -15.35 2.47
C MET A 243 9.91 -14.81 1.08
N THR A 244 8.89 -14.49 0.32
CA THR A 244 9.02 -13.81 -0.97
C THR A 244 8.49 -12.39 -0.85
N ILE A 245 9.29 -11.42 -1.29
CA ILE A 245 8.88 -10.02 -1.38
C ILE A 245 8.95 -9.64 -2.85
N ARG A 246 7.85 -9.07 -3.35
CA ARG A 246 7.73 -8.60 -4.73
C ARG A 246 7.23 -7.18 -4.76
N THR A 247 7.96 -6.33 -5.45
CA THR A 247 7.49 -5.01 -5.86
C THR A 247 7.13 -5.06 -7.33
N GLU A 248 5.89 -4.81 -7.65
CA GLU A 248 5.35 -4.57 -8.99
C GLU A 248 4.61 -3.26 -8.93
N TYR A 249 5.32 -2.22 -9.36
CA TYR A 249 4.88 -0.85 -9.13
C TYR A 249 3.42 -0.61 -9.54
N PRO A 250 2.60 0.04 -8.70
CA PRO A 250 2.93 0.69 -7.42
C PRO A 250 2.71 -0.21 -6.19
N TYR A 251 2.45 -1.50 -6.38
CA TYR A 251 2.10 -2.43 -5.31
C TYR A 251 3.31 -3.20 -4.82
N GLN A 252 3.25 -3.60 -3.56
CA GLN A 252 4.27 -4.43 -2.94
C GLN A 252 3.61 -5.56 -2.16
N THR A 253 4.12 -6.78 -2.31
CA THR A 253 3.62 -7.96 -1.61
C THR A 253 4.73 -8.62 -0.82
N LEU A 254 4.36 -9.21 0.33
CA LEU A 254 5.21 -10.09 1.09
C LEU A 254 4.41 -11.35 1.40
N LYS A 255 4.93 -12.49 0.97
CA LYS A 255 4.34 -13.80 1.26
C LYS A 255 5.28 -14.61 2.11
N PHE A 256 4.73 -15.25 3.13
CA PHE A 256 5.48 -16.09 4.03
C PHE A 256 4.91 -17.51 4.05
N TRP A 257 5.72 -18.49 3.69
CA TRP A 257 5.37 -19.90 3.75
C TRP A 257 6.10 -20.59 4.89
N THR A 258 5.36 -21.35 5.67
CA THR A 258 5.97 -22.32 6.60
C THR A 258 6.48 -23.52 5.83
N ALA A 259 7.55 -24.13 6.33
CA ALA A 259 8.19 -25.28 5.71
C ALA A 259 7.19 -26.38 5.29
N GLY A 260 7.20 -26.72 4.01
CA GLY A 260 6.32 -27.76 3.44
C GLY A 260 4.87 -27.31 3.17
N SER A 261 4.52 -26.07 3.41
CA SER A 261 3.19 -25.55 3.05
C SER A 261 3.09 -25.19 1.59
N GLN A 262 1.97 -25.52 0.95
CA GLN A 262 1.65 -25.10 -0.43
C GLN A 262 1.04 -23.70 -0.50
N GLU A 263 0.60 -23.15 0.64
CA GLU A 263 -0.07 -21.88 0.73
C GLU A 263 0.63 -20.99 1.77
N PRO A 264 0.71 -19.67 1.55
CA PRO A 264 1.33 -18.77 2.50
C PRO A 264 0.57 -18.77 3.83
N ALA A 265 1.29 -18.78 4.93
CA ALA A 265 0.73 -18.57 6.26
C ALA A 265 0.35 -17.09 6.46
N LEU A 266 1.07 -16.19 5.78
CA LEU A 266 0.81 -14.76 5.72
C LEU A 266 0.99 -14.28 4.28
N ASP A 267 0.02 -13.51 3.80
CA ASP A 267 0.05 -12.80 2.53
C ASP A 267 -0.23 -11.33 2.81
N LEU A 268 0.75 -10.47 2.56
CA LEU A 268 0.65 -9.03 2.76
C LEU A 268 0.68 -8.35 1.39
N TRP A 269 -0.28 -7.48 1.16
CA TRP A 269 -0.34 -6.59 0.01
C TRP A 269 -0.35 -5.14 0.52
N ASN A 270 0.54 -4.31 0.03
CA ASN A 270 0.69 -2.90 0.41
C ASN A 270 0.75 -1.97 -0.80
N VAL A 271 0.34 -0.74 -0.56
CA VAL A 271 0.60 0.40 -1.44
C VAL A 271 0.82 1.66 -0.60
N TYR A 272 1.73 2.52 -1.04
CA TYR A 272 2.17 3.71 -0.33
C TYR A 272 1.83 4.94 -1.17
N ILE A 273 0.91 5.77 -0.71
CA ILE A 273 0.29 6.83 -1.50
C ILE A 273 0.66 8.19 -0.90
N PRO A 274 1.41 9.04 -1.60
CA PRO A 274 1.62 10.41 -1.15
C PRO A 274 0.30 11.16 -1.00
N VAL A 275 0.12 11.88 0.09
CA VAL A 275 -1.08 12.68 0.35
C VAL A 275 -0.86 14.17 0.17
N ASP A 276 0.38 14.63 0.24
CA ASP A 276 0.81 16.00 0.02
C ASP A 276 1.55 16.18 -1.31
N ARG A 277 1.67 17.41 -1.79
CA ARG A 277 2.33 17.74 -3.07
C ARG A 277 3.83 17.47 -3.04
N GLU A 278 4.45 17.72 -1.92
CA GLU A 278 5.88 17.53 -1.67
C GLU A 278 6.22 16.05 -1.49
N GLN A 279 5.21 15.18 -1.41
CA GLN A 279 5.33 13.73 -1.21
C GLN A 279 6.16 13.36 0.05
N ARG A 280 6.07 14.20 1.08
CA ARG A 280 6.73 14.01 2.38
C ARG A 280 5.88 13.22 3.36
N ILE A 281 4.65 12.93 3.01
CA ILE A 281 3.71 12.17 3.81
C ILE A 281 3.05 11.16 2.89
N ASN A 282 3.17 9.89 3.22
CA ASN A 282 2.40 8.86 2.55
C ASN A 282 1.33 8.26 3.46
N HIS A 283 0.29 7.73 2.84
CA HIS A 283 -0.73 6.92 3.47
C HIS A 283 -0.55 5.48 2.99
N THR A 284 -0.18 4.60 3.90
CA THR A 284 -0.02 3.18 3.62
C THR A 284 -1.37 2.49 3.75
N TYR A 285 -1.88 1.94 2.65
CA TYR A 285 -2.98 0.98 2.67
C TYR A 285 -2.44 -0.41 2.48
N GLY A 286 -2.81 -1.31 3.39
CA GLY A 286 -2.37 -2.70 3.33
C GLY A 286 -3.47 -3.68 3.69
N LEU A 287 -3.38 -4.86 3.10
CA LEU A 287 -4.19 -6.03 3.38
C LEU A 287 -3.24 -7.13 3.87
N MET A 288 -3.34 -7.47 5.15
CA MET A 288 -2.58 -8.57 5.73
C MET A 288 -3.52 -9.76 5.94
N MET A 289 -3.42 -10.75 5.07
CA MET A 289 -4.19 -11.98 5.09
C MET A 289 -3.42 -13.04 5.88
N ILE A 290 -3.99 -13.46 7.00
CA ILE A 290 -3.40 -14.47 7.90
C ILE A 290 -4.21 -15.74 7.76
N LYS A 291 -3.54 -16.84 7.44
CA LYS A 291 -4.16 -18.15 7.29
C LYS A 291 -4.80 -18.59 8.60
N ARG A 292 -6.04 -19.03 8.53
CA ARG A 292 -6.75 -19.53 9.71
C ARG A 292 -6.13 -20.83 10.18
N PRO A 293 -5.89 -21.00 11.49
CA PRO A 293 -5.47 -22.28 12.05
C PRO A 293 -6.59 -23.32 11.88
N SER A 294 -6.21 -24.61 11.90
CA SER A 294 -7.16 -25.72 11.79
C SER A 294 -8.21 -25.79 12.89
N ILE A 295 -7.93 -25.18 14.06
CA ILE A 295 -8.89 -25.13 15.18
C ILE A 295 -9.88 -23.99 14.93
N PRO A 296 -11.18 -24.29 14.76
CA PRO A 296 -12.19 -23.27 14.54
C PRO A 296 -12.22 -22.23 15.68
N GLY A 297 -12.33 -20.96 15.32
CA GLY A 297 -12.41 -19.86 16.28
C GLY A 297 -11.08 -19.41 16.88
N LEU A 298 -10.02 -20.21 16.86
CA LEU A 298 -8.73 -19.88 17.47
C LEU A 298 -8.15 -18.56 16.95
N ILE A 299 -8.30 -18.27 15.67
CA ILE A 299 -7.85 -17.00 15.07
C ILE A 299 -8.50 -15.78 15.75
N HIS A 300 -9.74 -15.88 16.23
CA HIS A 300 -10.43 -14.78 16.89
C HIS A 300 -9.89 -14.53 18.31
N VAL A 301 -9.52 -15.59 19.01
CA VAL A 301 -8.88 -15.50 20.33
C VAL A 301 -7.48 -14.89 20.22
N LEU A 302 -6.73 -15.28 19.18
CA LEU A 302 -5.38 -14.78 18.95
C LEU A 302 -5.35 -13.36 18.32
N TRP A 303 -6.47 -12.89 17.78
CA TRP A 303 -6.52 -11.66 16.98
C TRP A 303 -6.03 -10.40 17.70
N PRO A 304 -6.37 -10.14 18.95
CA PRO A 304 -5.84 -8.98 19.68
C PRO A 304 -4.32 -9.00 19.78
N PHE A 305 -3.75 -10.19 20.04
CA PHE A 305 -2.31 -10.39 20.12
C PHE A 305 -1.64 -10.20 18.75
N ILE A 306 -2.19 -10.81 17.70
CA ILE A 306 -1.71 -10.62 16.30
C ILE A 306 -1.72 -9.14 15.93
N THR A 307 -2.80 -8.44 16.30
CA THR A 307 -2.94 -7.01 16.05
C THR A 307 -1.85 -6.21 16.77
N TRP A 308 -1.67 -6.43 18.05
CA TRP A 308 -0.63 -5.77 18.82
C TRP A 308 0.77 -6.05 18.29
N PHE A 309 1.09 -7.30 17.99
CA PHE A 309 2.40 -7.72 17.50
C PHE A 309 2.75 -7.06 16.15
N THR A 310 1.82 -7.11 15.20
CA THR A 310 2.02 -6.51 13.88
C THR A 310 2.03 -4.99 13.94
N ASP A 311 1.25 -4.35 14.84
CA ASP A 311 1.34 -2.91 15.09
C ASP A 311 2.69 -2.50 15.66
N SER A 312 3.26 -3.34 16.53
CA SER A 312 4.57 -3.07 17.11
C SER A 312 5.69 -3.15 16.08
N ILE A 313 5.67 -4.14 15.17
CA ILE A 313 6.61 -4.22 14.04
C ILE A 313 6.48 -2.98 13.18
N PHE A 314 5.26 -2.63 12.77
CA PHE A 314 5.01 -1.49 11.91
C PHE A 314 5.39 -0.14 12.56
N ALA A 315 5.35 -0.06 13.89
CA ALA A 315 5.79 1.14 14.61
C ALA A 315 7.31 1.30 14.56
N GLU A 316 8.07 0.20 14.61
CA GLU A 316 9.53 0.21 14.45
C GLU A 316 9.92 0.60 13.01
N ASP A 317 9.26 0.02 11.99
CA ASP A 317 9.47 0.38 10.58
C ASP A 317 9.15 1.85 10.32
N ARG A 318 7.99 2.31 10.80
CA ARG A 318 7.58 3.70 10.69
C ARG A 318 8.61 4.65 11.29
N TRP A 319 9.10 4.34 12.47
CA TRP A 319 10.09 5.17 13.15
C TRP A 319 11.35 5.30 12.32
N ILE A 320 11.91 4.20 11.78
CA ILE A 320 13.17 4.25 11.06
C ILE A 320 13.06 4.99 9.71
N VAL A 321 11.99 4.78 8.95
CA VAL A 321 11.80 5.48 7.67
C VAL A 321 11.50 6.98 7.87
N GLU A 322 10.87 7.36 8.98
CA GLU A 322 10.70 8.77 9.36
C GLU A 322 12.03 9.42 9.77
N GLU A 323 12.94 8.70 10.43
CA GLU A 323 14.31 9.17 10.71
C GLU A 323 15.14 9.28 9.43
N GLU A 324 14.97 8.34 8.50
CA GLU A 324 15.64 8.36 7.20
C GLU A 324 15.19 9.56 6.35
N GLN A 325 13.89 9.89 6.37
CA GLN A 325 13.37 11.11 5.74
C GLN A 325 13.99 12.38 6.36
N LYS A 326 14.11 12.43 7.68
CA LYS A 326 14.75 13.58 8.36
C LYS A 326 16.21 13.71 7.96
N ALA A 327 16.93 12.60 7.87
CA ALA A 327 18.34 12.59 7.44
C ALA A 327 18.49 13.08 6.00
N PHE A 328 17.63 12.61 5.08
CA PHE A 328 17.58 13.09 3.71
C PHE A 328 17.32 14.61 3.64
N ASP A 329 16.34 15.10 4.39
CA ASP A 329 15.99 16.53 4.41
C ASP A 329 17.14 17.40 4.96
N ALA A 330 17.84 16.91 5.98
CA ALA A 330 19.00 17.62 6.55
C ALA A 330 20.20 17.66 5.60
N GLN A 331 20.39 16.61 4.78
CA GLN A 331 21.50 16.49 3.85
C GLN A 331 21.22 17.09 2.48
N GLY A 332 19.96 17.23 2.11
CA GLY A 332 19.50 17.82 0.85
C GLY A 332 19.69 16.94 -0.40
N ALA A 333 20.18 15.73 -0.26
CA ALA A 333 20.39 14.77 -1.33
C ALA A 333 20.39 13.32 -0.80
N ASP A 334 20.20 12.37 -1.71
CA ASP A 334 20.35 10.94 -1.41
C ASP A 334 21.85 10.57 -1.44
N TRP A 335 22.36 10.18 -0.28
CA TRP A 335 23.75 9.74 -0.09
C TRP A 335 23.83 8.24 0.23
N ASN A 336 22.77 7.51 -0.04
CA ASN A 336 22.73 6.08 0.23
C ASN A 336 23.80 5.33 -0.55
N GLN A 337 24.39 4.32 0.10
CA GLN A 337 25.38 3.42 -0.50
C GLN A 337 24.85 1.99 -0.42
N GLU A 338 24.18 1.58 -1.47
CA GLU A 338 23.61 0.26 -1.54
C GLU A 338 24.65 -0.79 -1.93
N VAL A 339 24.76 -1.84 -1.11
CA VAL A 339 25.72 -2.94 -1.34
C VAL A 339 25.03 -4.26 -1.68
N PHE A 340 23.77 -4.43 -1.29
CA PHE A 340 23.01 -5.64 -1.55
C PHE A 340 22.38 -5.63 -2.95
N PRO A 341 22.42 -6.79 -3.67
CA PRO A 341 21.89 -6.85 -5.04
C PRO A 341 20.44 -6.41 -5.16
N VAL A 342 19.61 -6.76 -4.19
CA VAL A 342 18.18 -6.41 -4.18
C VAL A 342 17.93 -4.89 -4.16
N MET A 343 18.80 -4.14 -3.49
CA MET A 343 18.68 -2.67 -3.38
C MET A 343 19.26 -1.94 -4.58
N ARG A 344 20.07 -2.63 -5.41
CA ARG A 344 20.66 -2.09 -6.63
C ARG A 344 19.84 -2.37 -7.89
N ALA A 345 18.93 -3.33 -7.82
CA ALA A 345 18.08 -3.74 -8.92
C ALA A 345 16.84 -2.85 -9.03
#